data_e021be54e0de320f18cfa075881eee48
#
_entry.id   e021be54e0de320f18cfa075881eee48
#
_cell.length_a   1.000
_cell.length_b   1.000
_cell.length_c   1.000
_cell.angle_alpha   90.00
_cell.angle_beta   90.00
_cell.angle_gamma   90.00
#
_symmetry.space_group_name_H-M   'P 1'
#
loop_
_entity.id
_entity.type
_entity.pdbx_description
1 polymer ?
#
loop_
_entity_poly.entity_id
_entity_poly.type
_entity_poly.pdbx_seq_one_letter_code
_entity_poly.pdbx_strand_id
1 'polypeptide(L)'
;MSYRANGSQQLSIFDRSLRLTRRERSFLEKSWAKVFSDEIFPAIDEERFRVLYSQNASRPNTPVNIIVGALIIKELFTLSDDEIVENLMLDIHYQYALHTTSYEEQPLSDKSLSRFRKRCYEYEKTTGVDLFHECVCDLNRKIAKLMGINSHIKRMDSLMIEANIRKLSRIELLYSCVARLAKRIEKKEGIGKLTGLEHYCQPGDRNFIVYHCRNTDMNERMETILKDADQLLLRSAAQYQETEEYRLLVRCLDEQTIAGSGGRRLRKKGEESPSTTSLQNPTDPDATYCAKAGKDHIGYAANVVESVDSSGSVITDYQYEKNIFSDPRFL
;
A
#
# COMPACT_ATOMS: atom_id res chain seq x y z
N MET A 1 19.08 11.21 -2.60
CA MET A 1 18.59 12.60 -2.45
C MET A 1 18.90 13.06 -1.05
N SER A 2 19.43 14.27 -0.89
CA SER A 2 19.65 14.90 0.41
C SER A 2 18.41 15.65 0.86
N TYR A 3 18.16 15.65 2.19
CA TYR A 3 17.05 16.38 2.78
C TYR A 3 17.31 17.90 2.68
N ARG A 4 16.30 18.62 2.28
CA ARG A 4 16.25 20.08 2.34
C ARG A 4 14.85 20.49 2.76
N ALA A 5 14.74 21.20 3.88
CA ALA A 5 13.49 21.78 4.33
C ALA A 5 12.97 22.82 3.32
N ASN A 6 11.65 22.98 3.28
CA ASN A 6 11.01 23.96 2.43
C ASN A 6 11.28 25.39 2.94
N GLY A 7 12.33 26.02 2.44
CA GLY A 7 12.67 27.41 2.76
C GLY A 7 11.86 28.45 2.00
N SER A 8 11.00 28.03 1.07
CA SER A 8 10.32 28.93 0.13
C SER A 8 8.98 29.43 0.68
N GLN A 9 9.03 30.17 1.79
CA GLN A 9 7.85 30.91 2.28
C GLN A 9 7.88 32.40 1.92
N GLN A 10 8.87 32.85 1.16
CA GLN A 10 8.92 34.22 0.71
C GLN A 10 8.13 34.40 -0.57
N LEU A 11 7.18 35.35 -0.58
CA LEU A 11 6.48 35.79 -1.78
C LEU A 11 7.49 36.31 -2.79
N SER A 12 7.59 35.68 -3.94
CA SER A 12 8.36 36.19 -5.09
C SER A 12 7.56 37.24 -5.83
N ILE A 13 8.24 38.21 -6.48
CA ILE A 13 7.61 39.14 -7.43
C ILE A 13 6.95 38.42 -8.60
N PHE A 14 7.33 37.19 -8.87
CA PHE A 14 6.75 36.29 -9.89
C PHE A 14 5.57 35.47 -9.38
N ASP A 15 5.14 35.69 -8.14
CA ASP A 15 4.03 34.94 -7.57
C ASP A 15 2.75 35.16 -8.37
N ARG A 16 2.18 34.04 -8.84
CA ARG A 16 0.97 34.05 -9.68
C ARG A 16 -0.23 34.65 -8.95
N SER A 17 -0.30 34.49 -7.63
CA SER A 17 -1.39 35.03 -6.80
C SER A 17 -1.43 36.60 -6.81
N LEU A 18 -0.27 37.25 -7.03
CA LEU A 18 -0.19 38.70 -7.12
C LEU A 18 -0.85 39.25 -8.39
N ARG A 19 -0.98 38.42 -9.43
CA ARG A 19 -1.59 38.83 -10.72
C ARG A 19 -3.10 38.68 -10.76
N LEU A 20 -3.69 38.08 -9.70
CA LEU A 20 -5.13 37.90 -9.60
C LEU A 20 -5.83 39.25 -9.49
N THR A 21 -6.93 39.39 -10.24
CA THR A 21 -7.86 40.53 -10.09
C THR A 21 -8.50 40.50 -8.69
N ARG A 22 -9.06 41.62 -8.26
CA ARG A 22 -9.75 41.75 -7.00
C ARG A 22 -10.88 40.67 -6.84
N ARG A 23 -11.59 40.39 -7.94
CA ARG A 23 -12.66 39.42 -7.96
C ARG A 23 -12.14 37.97 -7.82
N GLU A 24 -11.11 37.61 -8.55
CA GLU A 24 -10.47 36.29 -8.47
C GLU A 24 -9.89 36.05 -7.07
N ARG A 25 -9.22 37.04 -6.50
CA ARG A 25 -8.69 36.96 -5.14
C ARG A 25 -9.81 36.72 -4.11
N SER A 26 -10.97 37.42 -4.25
CA SER A 26 -12.12 37.20 -3.36
C SER A 26 -12.69 35.79 -3.47
N PHE A 27 -12.64 35.14 -4.64
CA PHE A 27 -13.03 33.74 -4.80
C PHE A 27 -12.02 32.80 -4.15
N LEU A 28 -10.72 33.03 -4.35
CA LEU A 28 -9.66 32.24 -3.75
C LEU A 28 -9.72 32.28 -2.21
N GLU A 29 -9.91 33.48 -1.63
CA GLU A 29 -10.05 33.68 -0.18
C GLU A 29 -11.25 32.98 0.44
N LYS A 30 -12.31 32.69 -0.32
CA LYS A 30 -13.49 31.94 0.10
C LYS A 30 -13.42 30.46 -0.20
N SER A 31 -12.38 30.01 -0.85
CA SER A 31 -12.22 28.62 -1.28
C SER A 31 -11.61 27.75 -0.16
N TRP A 32 -11.69 26.42 -0.36
CA TRP A 32 -11.01 25.46 0.47
C TRP A 32 -9.49 25.68 0.54
N ALA A 33 -8.91 26.21 -0.55
CA ALA A 33 -7.47 26.43 -0.65
C ALA A 33 -6.95 27.45 0.39
N LYS A 34 -7.75 28.42 0.78
CA LYS A 34 -7.42 29.40 1.83
C LYS A 34 -7.24 28.72 3.18
N VAL A 35 -8.21 27.90 3.58
CA VAL A 35 -8.16 27.17 4.86
C VAL A 35 -6.99 26.19 4.86
N PHE A 36 -6.79 25.49 3.76
CA PHE A 36 -5.66 24.56 3.64
C PHE A 36 -4.31 25.28 3.74
N SER A 37 -4.15 26.39 3.02
CA SER A 37 -2.93 27.21 3.03
C SER A 37 -2.60 27.78 4.39
N ASP A 38 -3.60 28.27 5.13
CA ASP A 38 -3.37 28.98 6.39
C ASP A 38 -3.21 28.03 7.59
N GLU A 39 -3.98 26.96 7.60
CA GLU A 39 -4.13 26.12 8.81
C GLU A 39 -3.51 24.72 8.65
N ILE A 40 -3.67 24.10 7.49
CA ILE A 40 -3.27 22.70 7.29
C ILE A 40 -1.82 22.60 6.83
N PHE A 41 -1.48 23.32 5.76
CA PHE A 41 -0.15 23.23 5.17
C PHE A 41 0.99 23.62 6.14
N PRO A 42 0.90 24.72 6.93
CA PRO A 42 1.93 25.06 7.91
C PRO A 42 2.00 24.09 9.09
N ALA A 43 0.95 23.30 9.29
CA ALA A 43 0.88 22.31 10.36
C ALA A 43 1.57 20.99 10.04
N ILE A 44 1.93 20.75 8.78
CA ILE A 44 2.65 19.55 8.33
C ILE A 44 4.09 19.60 8.83
N ASP A 45 4.46 18.65 9.69
CA ASP A 45 5.82 18.51 10.21
C ASP A 45 6.71 17.76 9.20
N GLU A 46 7.39 18.50 8.33
CA GLU A 46 8.29 17.91 7.33
C GLU A 46 9.61 17.39 7.93
N GLU A 47 10.08 17.91 9.07
CA GLU A 47 11.33 17.48 9.71
C GLU A 47 11.28 16.02 10.15
N ARG A 48 10.13 15.51 10.53
CA ARG A 48 9.89 14.09 10.86
C ARG A 48 10.37 13.15 9.75
N PHE A 49 10.23 13.54 8.51
CA PHE A 49 10.60 12.73 7.34
C PHE A 49 12.07 12.86 6.93
N ARG A 50 12.87 13.64 7.64
CA ARG A 50 14.30 13.83 7.35
C ARG A 50 15.07 12.51 7.33
N VAL A 51 14.68 11.57 8.16
CA VAL A 51 15.28 10.23 8.27
C VAL A 51 15.17 9.39 6.98
N LEU A 52 14.25 9.75 6.07
CA LEU A 52 14.07 9.09 4.77
C LEU A 52 15.09 9.51 3.72
N TYR A 53 15.95 10.47 4.03
CA TYR A 53 16.87 11.09 3.09
C TYR A 53 18.32 10.98 3.54
N SER A 54 19.23 10.98 2.54
CA SER A 54 20.67 10.91 2.82
C SER A 54 21.19 12.19 3.46
N GLN A 55 22.11 12.05 4.41
CA GLN A 55 22.86 13.17 4.96
C GLN A 55 23.99 13.66 4.04
N ASN A 56 24.36 12.84 3.05
CA ASN A 56 25.41 13.20 2.08
C ASN A 56 24.87 14.19 1.03
N ALA A 57 25.72 15.11 0.62
CA ALA A 57 25.39 16.07 -0.45
C ALA A 57 25.00 15.34 -1.73
N SER A 58 23.78 15.57 -2.19
CA SER A 58 23.23 14.99 -3.42
C SER A 58 22.10 15.89 -3.93
N ARG A 59 21.47 15.53 -5.05
CA ARG A 59 20.29 16.26 -5.55
C ARG A 59 19.28 16.46 -4.41
N PRO A 60 18.81 17.71 -4.15
CA PRO A 60 17.81 17.97 -3.12
C PRO A 60 16.50 17.22 -3.39
N ASN A 61 15.78 16.93 -2.34
CA ASN A 61 14.42 16.35 -2.42
C ASN A 61 13.42 17.40 -2.93
N THR A 62 12.29 16.93 -3.43
CA THR A 62 11.06 17.73 -3.46
C THR A 62 10.66 18.01 -2.01
N PRO A 63 10.27 19.25 -1.64
CA PRO A 63 9.87 19.56 -0.26
C PRO A 63 8.80 18.60 0.25
N VAL A 64 9.02 18.06 1.44
CA VAL A 64 8.17 16.98 1.97
C VAL A 64 6.79 17.48 2.33
N ASN A 65 6.67 18.68 2.88
CA ASN A 65 5.37 19.28 3.17
C ASN A 65 4.49 19.44 1.92
N ILE A 66 5.10 19.74 0.75
CA ILE A 66 4.37 19.78 -0.53
C ILE A 66 3.90 18.37 -0.92
N ILE A 67 4.74 17.35 -0.75
CA ILE A 67 4.35 15.96 -1.05
C ILE A 67 3.20 15.50 -0.14
N VAL A 68 3.34 15.70 1.15
CA VAL A 68 2.31 15.30 2.14
C VAL A 68 1.02 16.10 1.92
N GLY A 69 1.13 17.42 1.70
CA GLY A 69 -0.03 18.24 1.40
C GLY A 69 -0.75 17.82 0.13
N ALA A 70 -0.02 17.46 -0.93
CA ALA A 70 -0.60 16.95 -2.16
C ALA A 70 -1.29 15.60 -1.95
N LEU A 71 -0.73 14.70 -1.13
CA LEU A 71 -1.38 13.42 -0.78
C LEU A 71 -2.68 13.66 -0.01
N ILE A 72 -2.72 14.61 0.93
CA ILE A 72 -3.94 14.97 1.65
C ILE A 72 -5.01 15.51 0.70
N ILE A 73 -4.65 16.45 -0.17
CA ILE A 73 -5.57 17.04 -1.15
C ILE A 73 -6.08 15.99 -2.13
N LYS A 74 -5.18 15.11 -2.59
CA LYS A 74 -5.53 13.99 -3.46
C LYS A 74 -6.65 13.13 -2.87
N GLU A 75 -6.53 12.72 -1.62
CA GLU A 75 -7.55 11.92 -0.93
C GLU A 75 -8.83 12.71 -0.68
N LEU A 76 -8.72 14.00 -0.33
CA LEU A 76 -9.87 14.88 -0.08
C LEU A 76 -10.77 15.00 -1.31
N PHE A 77 -10.20 15.02 -2.50
CA PHE A 77 -10.92 15.16 -3.77
C PHE A 77 -10.98 13.87 -4.59
N THR A 78 -10.52 12.76 -4.05
CA THR A 78 -10.53 11.43 -4.71
C THR A 78 -9.80 11.44 -6.06
N LEU A 79 -8.65 12.11 -6.12
CA LEU A 79 -7.84 12.25 -7.34
C LEU A 79 -6.84 11.10 -7.48
N SER A 80 -6.44 10.81 -8.70
CA SER A 80 -5.27 9.98 -9.00
C SER A 80 -3.96 10.73 -8.78
N ASP A 81 -2.82 10.02 -8.81
CA ASP A 81 -1.50 10.66 -8.74
C ASP A 81 -1.24 11.60 -9.93
N ASP A 82 -1.74 11.25 -11.12
CA ASP A 82 -1.60 12.08 -12.32
C ASP A 82 -2.48 13.33 -12.23
N GLU A 83 -3.73 13.19 -11.79
CA GLU A 83 -4.67 14.31 -11.66
C GLU A 83 -4.21 15.35 -10.62
N ILE A 84 -3.65 14.94 -9.47
CA ILE A 84 -3.13 15.92 -8.50
C ILE A 84 -1.93 16.69 -9.08
N VAL A 85 -1.08 16.03 -9.85
CA VAL A 85 0.06 16.69 -10.53
C VAL A 85 -0.43 17.65 -11.61
N GLU A 86 -1.41 17.24 -12.42
CA GLU A 86 -2.02 18.09 -13.45
C GLU A 86 -2.69 19.32 -12.82
N ASN A 87 -3.51 19.13 -11.78
CA ASN A 87 -4.16 20.23 -11.07
C ASN A 87 -3.14 21.19 -10.46
N LEU A 88 -2.04 20.68 -9.89
CA LEU A 88 -0.98 21.54 -9.37
C LEU A 88 -0.30 22.39 -10.46
N MET A 89 -0.21 21.88 -11.69
CA MET A 89 0.35 22.64 -12.82
C MET A 89 -0.60 23.71 -13.35
N LEU A 90 -1.90 23.43 -13.38
CA LEU A 90 -2.87 24.22 -14.11
C LEU A 90 -3.79 25.08 -13.23
N ASP A 91 -4.09 24.66 -11.99
CA ASP A 91 -5.07 25.31 -11.10
C ASP A 91 -4.40 26.07 -9.97
N ILE A 92 -4.71 27.37 -9.88
CA ILE A 92 -4.21 28.29 -8.85
C ILE A 92 -4.61 27.90 -7.42
N HIS A 93 -5.76 27.21 -7.23
CA HIS A 93 -6.20 26.77 -5.90
C HIS A 93 -5.21 25.79 -5.29
N TYR A 94 -4.75 24.80 -6.08
CA TYR A 94 -3.79 23.80 -5.63
C TYR A 94 -2.41 24.41 -5.37
N GLN A 95 -1.98 25.31 -6.25
CA GLN A 95 -0.72 26.04 -6.07
C GLN A 95 -0.76 26.91 -4.81
N TYR A 96 -1.88 27.60 -4.58
CA TYR A 96 -2.07 28.44 -3.40
C TYR A 96 -2.10 27.62 -2.13
N ALA A 97 -2.84 26.51 -2.12
CA ALA A 97 -2.94 25.60 -0.98
C ALA A 97 -1.58 25.04 -0.55
N LEU A 98 -0.69 24.75 -1.50
CA LEU A 98 0.63 24.16 -1.27
C LEU A 98 1.79 25.15 -1.27
N HIS A 99 1.51 26.46 -1.28
CA HIS A 99 2.49 27.54 -1.31
C HIS A 99 3.48 27.45 -2.50
N THR A 100 3.00 27.00 -3.66
CA THR A 100 3.82 26.82 -4.87
C THR A 100 3.52 27.86 -5.96
N THR A 101 2.75 28.90 -5.67
CA THR A 101 2.39 29.98 -6.62
C THR A 101 3.60 30.76 -7.16
N SER A 102 4.71 30.74 -6.42
CA SER A 102 5.98 31.40 -6.79
C SER A 102 6.95 30.52 -7.59
N TYR A 103 6.62 29.23 -7.79
CA TYR A 103 7.49 28.31 -8.52
C TYR A 103 7.33 28.51 -10.03
N GLU A 104 8.44 28.59 -10.76
CA GLU A 104 8.43 28.60 -12.23
C GLU A 104 7.97 27.24 -12.76
N GLU A 105 8.55 26.17 -12.24
CA GLU A 105 8.14 24.78 -12.49
C GLU A 105 7.60 24.16 -11.22
N GLN A 106 6.44 23.50 -11.31
CA GLN A 106 5.86 22.85 -10.16
C GLN A 106 6.73 21.66 -9.70
N PRO A 107 6.97 21.52 -8.38
CA PRO A 107 8.01 20.62 -7.85
C PRO A 107 7.61 19.15 -7.83
N LEU A 108 6.34 18.83 -8.11
CA LEU A 108 5.81 17.46 -8.02
C LEU A 108 5.73 16.79 -9.39
N SER A 109 5.98 15.47 -9.37
CA SER A 109 5.67 14.52 -10.43
C SER A 109 5.03 13.26 -9.82
N ASP A 110 4.34 12.47 -10.65
CA ASP A 110 3.81 11.14 -10.31
C ASP A 110 4.84 10.27 -9.57
N LYS A 111 6.08 10.26 -10.09
CA LYS A 111 7.22 9.53 -9.50
C LYS A 111 7.65 10.08 -8.14
N SER A 112 7.38 11.35 -7.83
CA SER A 112 7.71 11.94 -6.52
C SER A 112 6.82 11.33 -5.43
N LEU A 113 5.52 11.22 -5.70
CA LEU A 113 4.52 10.66 -4.78
C LEU A 113 4.78 9.17 -4.53
N SER A 114 4.93 8.38 -5.58
CA SER A 114 5.16 6.94 -5.48
C SER A 114 6.47 6.60 -4.77
N ARG A 115 7.56 7.35 -5.04
CA ARG A 115 8.85 7.17 -4.36
C ARG A 115 8.80 7.56 -2.90
N PHE A 116 8.04 8.60 -2.54
CA PHE A 116 7.87 9.00 -1.16
C PHE A 116 7.13 7.91 -0.36
N ARG A 117 5.98 7.43 -0.85
CA ARG A 117 5.24 6.31 -0.23
C ARG A 117 6.12 5.08 -0.05
N LYS A 118 6.91 4.72 -1.07
CA LYS A 118 7.85 3.59 -0.99
C LYS A 118 8.88 3.77 0.12
N ARG A 119 9.46 4.96 0.29
CA ARG A 119 10.42 5.24 1.36
C ARG A 119 9.80 5.16 2.75
N CYS A 120 8.58 5.68 2.92
CA CYS A 120 7.85 5.56 4.19
C CYS A 120 7.64 4.08 4.54
N TYR A 121 7.16 3.28 3.57
CA TYR A 121 6.96 1.84 3.75
C TYR A 121 8.26 1.08 4.08
N GLU A 122 9.36 1.37 3.38
CA GLU A 122 10.65 0.74 3.64
C GLU A 122 11.20 1.12 5.04
N TYR A 123 10.97 2.34 5.46
CA TYR A 123 11.35 2.80 6.80
C TYR A 123 10.52 2.11 7.89
N GLU A 124 9.22 2.08 7.74
CA GLU A 124 8.30 1.38 8.64
C GLU A 124 8.66 -0.10 8.77
N LYS A 125 8.90 -0.78 7.65
CA LYS A 125 9.30 -2.19 7.64
C LYS A 125 10.58 -2.48 8.41
N THR A 126 11.52 -1.54 8.44
CA THR A 126 12.82 -1.70 9.11
C THR A 126 12.83 -1.23 10.55
N THR A 127 12.04 -0.22 10.89
CA THR A 127 12.05 0.43 12.21
C THR A 127 10.78 0.16 13.02
N GLY A 128 9.71 -0.27 12.39
CA GLY A 128 8.37 -0.38 13.00
C GLY A 128 7.67 0.97 13.21
N VAL A 129 8.20 2.07 12.66
CA VAL A 129 7.64 3.43 12.84
C VAL A 129 6.97 3.90 11.56
N ASP A 130 5.66 4.11 11.60
CA ASP A 130 4.88 4.73 10.52
C ASP A 130 4.90 6.25 10.68
N LEU A 131 5.84 6.91 9.98
CA LEU A 131 6.01 8.36 9.99
C LEU A 131 4.78 9.10 9.43
N PHE A 132 4.07 8.48 8.49
CA PHE A 132 2.89 9.10 7.88
C PHE A 132 1.71 9.09 8.85
N HIS A 133 1.47 7.97 9.53
CA HIS A 133 0.48 7.84 10.59
C HIS A 133 0.71 8.88 11.70
N GLU A 134 1.93 8.97 12.23
CA GLU A 134 2.27 9.96 13.26
C GLU A 134 2.00 11.40 12.80
N CYS A 135 2.39 11.74 11.55
CA CYS A 135 2.15 13.07 10.98
C CYS A 135 0.66 13.38 10.86
N VAL A 136 -0.15 12.43 10.38
CA VAL A 136 -1.60 12.59 10.21
C VAL A 136 -2.30 12.70 11.57
N CYS A 137 -1.92 11.90 12.56
CA CYS A 137 -2.48 11.99 13.91
C CYS A 137 -2.21 13.35 14.58
N ASP A 138 -0.99 13.89 14.43
CA ASP A 138 -0.65 15.21 14.94
C ASP A 138 -1.45 16.32 14.23
N LEU A 139 -1.61 16.19 12.91
CA LEU A 139 -2.42 17.11 12.12
C LEU A 139 -3.89 17.07 12.55
N ASN A 140 -4.46 15.88 12.72
CA ASN A 140 -5.82 15.69 13.16
C ASN A 140 -6.08 16.27 14.55
N ARG A 141 -5.12 16.19 15.47
CA ARG A 141 -5.21 16.86 16.80
C ARG A 141 -5.24 18.39 16.65
N LYS A 142 -4.49 18.96 15.71
CA LYS A 142 -4.55 20.40 15.42
C LYS A 142 -5.91 20.79 14.81
N ILE A 143 -6.40 20.00 13.86
CA ILE A 143 -7.73 20.19 13.25
C ILE A 143 -8.83 20.12 14.32
N ALA A 144 -8.77 19.14 15.23
CA ALA A 144 -9.74 19.06 16.34
C ALA A 144 -9.78 20.34 17.17
N LYS A 145 -8.62 20.92 17.49
CA LYS A 145 -8.52 22.19 18.21
C LYS A 145 -9.13 23.35 17.42
N LEU A 146 -8.86 23.42 16.11
CA LEU A 146 -9.44 24.46 15.23
C LEU A 146 -10.97 24.35 15.14
N MET A 147 -11.50 23.13 15.13
CA MET A 147 -12.94 22.87 15.15
C MET A 147 -13.57 23.05 16.54
N GLY A 148 -12.78 23.32 17.57
CA GLY A 148 -13.28 23.44 18.94
C GLY A 148 -13.71 22.12 19.58
N ILE A 149 -13.29 20.98 19.02
CA ILE A 149 -13.61 19.65 19.53
C ILE A 149 -12.68 19.33 20.71
N ASN A 150 -13.23 19.45 21.91
CA ASN A 150 -12.50 19.20 23.17
C ASN A 150 -13.06 18.00 23.93
N SER A 151 -13.85 17.17 23.29
CA SER A 151 -14.54 16.06 23.94
C SER A 151 -13.60 14.98 24.45
N HIS A 152 -13.87 14.49 25.65
CA HIS A 152 -13.29 13.26 26.20
C HIS A 152 -14.01 12.00 25.67
N ILE A 153 -15.10 12.16 24.91
CA ILE A 153 -15.86 11.06 24.34
C ILE A 153 -15.12 10.57 23.09
N LYS A 154 -14.69 9.31 23.13
CA LYS A 154 -14.10 8.61 22.01
C LYS A 154 -15.08 7.57 21.50
N ARG A 155 -15.26 7.55 20.18
CA ARG A 155 -15.96 6.47 19.49
C ARG A 155 -14.95 5.70 18.66
N MET A 156 -15.04 4.38 18.70
CA MET A 156 -14.18 3.51 17.93
C MET A 156 -15.03 2.61 17.05
N ASP A 157 -14.64 2.45 15.81
CA ASP A 157 -15.30 1.57 14.85
C ASP A 157 -14.27 0.83 13.99
N SER A 158 -14.61 -0.39 13.62
CA SER A 158 -13.76 -1.26 12.80
C SER A 158 -14.35 -1.46 11.43
N LEU A 159 -13.56 -1.15 10.41
CA LEU A 159 -13.91 -1.29 9.01
C LEU A 159 -13.14 -2.47 8.40
N MET A 160 -13.85 -3.35 7.67
CA MET A 160 -13.18 -4.37 6.85
C MET A 160 -12.73 -3.74 5.54
N ILE A 161 -11.43 -3.87 5.26
CA ILE A 161 -10.81 -3.38 4.02
C ILE A 161 -10.49 -4.60 3.17
N GLU A 162 -11.14 -4.72 2.02
CA GLU A 162 -10.86 -5.79 1.08
C GLU A 162 -9.55 -5.51 0.34
N ALA A 163 -8.69 -6.53 0.29
CA ALA A 163 -7.49 -6.47 -0.52
C ALA A 163 -7.86 -6.47 -2.00
N ASN A 164 -7.18 -5.66 -2.80
CA ASN A 164 -7.39 -5.62 -4.25
C ASN A 164 -6.73 -6.83 -4.92
N ILE A 165 -7.14 -8.03 -4.52
CA ILE A 165 -6.68 -9.31 -5.03
C ILE A 165 -7.85 -10.18 -5.45
N ARG A 166 -7.63 -11.00 -6.46
CA ARG A 166 -8.60 -11.99 -6.86
C ARG A 166 -8.57 -13.18 -5.90
N LYS A 167 -9.75 -13.69 -5.50
CA LYS A 167 -9.87 -14.98 -4.80
C LYS A 167 -9.40 -16.10 -5.72
N LEU A 168 -8.43 -16.89 -5.27
CA LEU A 168 -7.86 -17.99 -6.03
C LEU A 168 -8.43 -19.32 -5.55
N SER A 169 -8.70 -20.22 -6.49
CA SER A 169 -8.90 -21.64 -6.17
C SER A 169 -7.57 -22.28 -5.73
N ARG A 170 -7.64 -23.42 -5.10
CA ARG A 170 -6.46 -24.12 -4.58
C ARG A 170 -5.43 -24.44 -5.69
N ILE A 171 -5.91 -24.87 -6.85
CA ILE A 171 -5.04 -25.13 -8.00
C ILE A 171 -4.42 -23.84 -8.53
N GLU A 172 -5.17 -22.73 -8.57
CA GLU A 172 -4.64 -21.42 -8.99
C GLU A 172 -3.58 -20.90 -8.03
N LEU A 173 -3.77 -21.09 -6.73
CA LEU A 173 -2.82 -20.68 -5.70
C LEU A 173 -1.49 -21.41 -5.87
N LEU A 174 -1.55 -22.76 -5.93
CA LEU A 174 -0.36 -23.62 -6.13
C LEU A 174 0.36 -23.25 -7.43
N TYR A 175 -0.38 -23.20 -8.56
CA TYR A 175 0.19 -22.82 -9.85
C TYR A 175 0.85 -21.45 -9.79
N SER A 176 0.20 -20.46 -9.17
CA SER A 176 0.72 -19.09 -9.12
C SER A 176 2.01 -18.98 -8.32
N CYS A 177 2.15 -19.75 -7.24
CA CYS A 177 3.38 -19.77 -6.44
C CYS A 177 4.54 -20.43 -7.23
N VAL A 178 4.29 -21.55 -7.92
CA VAL A 178 5.29 -22.20 -8.79
C VAL A 178 5.71 -21.29 -9.93
N ALA A 179 4.75 -20.72 -10.66
CA ALA A 179 5.02 -19.86 -11.79
C ALA A 179 5.79 -18.58 -11.42
N ARG A 180 5.57 -18.03 -10.23
CA ARG A 180 6.33 -16.85 -9.74
C ARG A 180 7.81 -17.18 -9.56
N LEU A 181 8.13 -18.30 -8.90
CA LEU A 181 9.51 -18.72 -8.71
C LEU A 181 10.17 -19.10 -10.05
N ALA A 182 9.46 -19.82 -10.93
CA ALA A 182 9.95 -20.14 -12.26
C ALA A 182 10.30 -18.89 -13.07
N LYS A 183 9.41 -17.90 -13.13
CA LYS A 183 9.67 -16.61 -13.81
C LYS A 183 10.82 -15.82 -13.17
N ARG A 184 11.02 -15.93 -11.87
CA ARG A 184 12.16 -15.31 -11.18
C ARG A 184 13.48 -15.92 -11.63
N ILE A 185 13.53 -17.26 -11.76
CA ILE A 185 14.70 -18.01 -12.23
C ILE A 185 14.96 -17.70 -13.71
N GLU A 186 13.91 -17.74 -14.54
CA GLU A 186 14.00 -17.37 -15.96
C GLU A 186 14.62 -15.99 -16.16
N LYS A 187 14.13 -15.01 -15.42
CA LYS A 187 14.62 -13.61 -15.51
C LYS A 187 16.09 -13.47 -15.11
N LYS A 188 16.57 -14.28 -14.17
CA LYS A 188 17.93 -14.18 -13.64
C LYS A 188 18.94 -15.05 -14.38
N GLU A 189 18.55 -16.26 -14.78
CA GLU A 189 19.46 -17.30 -15.30
C GLU A 189 19.08 -17.79 -16.68
N GLY A 190 17.92 -17.39 -17.20
CA GLY A 190 17.38 -17.84 -18.48
C GLY A 190 16.55 -19.13 -18.37
N ILE A 191 15.74 -19.37 -19.41
CA ILE A 191 14.77 -20.47 -19.47
C ILE A 191 15.41 -21.86 -19.43
N GLY A 192 16.63 -22.00 -19.89
CA GLY A 192 17.36 -23.29 -19.92
C GLY A 192 17.62 -23.90 -18.52
N LYS A 193 17.47 -23.12 -17.45
CA LYS A 193 17.55 -23.63 -16.06
C LYS A 193 16.27 -24.30 -15.58
N LEU A 194 15.19 -24.13 -16.32
CA LEU A 194 13.86 -24.64 -15.96
C LEU A 194 13.52 -25.96 -16.65
N THR A 195 14.51 -26.76 -17.08
CA THR A 195 14.30 -27.99 -17.85
C THR A 195 13.10 -28.82 -17.38
N GLY A 196 12.07 -28.91 -18.23
CA GLY A 196 10.78 -29.57 -17.95
C GLY A 196 9.74 -28.68 -17.25
N LEU A 197 10.08 -27.44 -16.86
CA LEU A 197 9.20 -26.50 -16.19
C LEU A 197 9.03 -25.17 -16.95
N GLU A 198 9.49 -25.13 -18.20
CA GLU A 198 9.48 -23.92 -19.05
C GLU A 198 8.06 -23.41 -19.33
N HIS A 199 7.08 -24.30 -19.31
CA HIS A 199 5.69 -23.98 -19.58
C HIS A 199 5.12 -22.95 -18.55
N TYR A 200 5.60 -22.93 -17.27
CA TYR A 200 5.17 -21.97 -16.28
C TYR A 200 5.51 -20.51 -16.64
N CYS A 201 6.45 -20.30 -17.55
CA CYS A 201 6.83 -18.99 -18.06
C CYS A 201 6.05 -18.57 -19.30
N GLN A 202 5.33 -19.51 -19.96
CA GLN A 202 4.64 -19.25 -21.22
C GLN A 202 3.32 -18.50 -21.02
N PRO A 203 3.00 -17.51 -21.88
CA PRO A 203 1.69 -16.90 -21.91
C PRO A 203 0.58 -17.92 -22.23
N GLY A 204 -0.48 -17.94 -21.42
CA GLY A 204 -1.62 -18.83 -21.66
C GLY A 204 -1.58 -20.18 -20.95
N ASP A 205 -0.39 -20.65 -20.50
CA ASP A 205 -0.25 -21.91 -19.78
C ASP A 205 -1.17 -22.00 -18.54
N ARG A 206 -1.24 -20.93 -17.78
CA ARG A 206 -2.17 -20.81 -16.64
C ARG A 206 -3.62 -21.12 -17.05
N ASN A 207 -4.08 -20.55 -18.17
CA ASN A 207 -5.44 -20.75 -18.64
C ASN A 207 -5.68 -22.19 -19.01
N PHE A 208 -4.71 -22.84 -19.65
CA PHE A 208 -4.79 -24.24 -20.02
C PHE A 208 -4.82 -25.16 -18.81
N ILE A 209 -3.94 -24.97 -17.83
CA ILE A 209 -3.84 -25.83 -16.64
C ILE A 209 -5.02 -25.63 -15.70
N VAL A 210 -5.45 -24.38 -15.47
CA VAL A 210 -6.45 -24.02 -14.46
C VAL A 210 -7.87 -24.10 -15.00
N TYR A 211 -8.15 -23.55 -16.18
CA TYR A 211 -9.53 -23.36 -16.66
C TYR A 211 -10.00 -24.40 -17.69
N HIS A 212 -9.08 -24.99 -18.46
CA HIS A 212 -9.43 -26.02 -19.43
C HIS A 212 -9.34 -27.44 -18.84
N CYS A 213 -9.75 -27.59 -17.58
CA CYS A 213 -9.69 -28.86 -16.86
C CYS A 213 -11.11 -29.39 -16.61
N ARG A 214 -11.34 -30.69 -16.93
CA ARG A 214 -12.52 -31.39 -16.44
C ARG A 214 -12.30 -31.73 -14.96
N ASN A 215 -13.39 -31.81 -14.17
CA ASN A 215 -13.29 -32.12 -12.75
C ASN A 215 -12.58 -33.45 -12.45
N THR A 216 -12.63 -34.41 -13.38
CA THR A 216 -11.94 -35.72 -13.30
C THR A 216 -10.40 -35.58 -13.31
N ASP A 217 -9.87 -34.57 -14.01
CA ASP A 217 -8.42 -34.44 -14.23
C ASP A 217 -7.78 -33.46 -13.24
N MET A 218 -8.58 -32.83 -12.39
CA MET A 218 -8.10 -31.80 -11.46
C MET A 218 -7.11 -32.34 -10.43
N ASN A 219 -7.37 -33.51 -9.88
CA ASN A 219 -6.48 -34.13 -8.90
C ASN A 219 -5.12 -34.50 -9.53
N GLU A 220 -5.14 -35.08 -10.73
CA GLU A 220 -3.92 -35.44 -11.45
C GLU A 220 -3.07 -34.19 -11.78
N ARG A 221 -3.71 -33.09 -12.20
CA ARG A 221 -3.01 -31.84 -12.44
C ARG A 221 -2.43 -31.21 -11.17
N MET A 222 -3.17 -31.26 -10.06
CA MET A 222 -2.65 -30.81 -8.78
C MET A 222 -1.44 -31.64 -8.32
N GLU A 223 -1.48 -32.95 -8.51
CA GLU A 223 -0.32 -33.82 -8.22
C GLU A 223 0.88 -33.49 -9.10
N THR A 224 0.64 -33.18 -10.37
CA THR A 224 1.71 -32.74 -11.28
C THR A 224 2.34 -31.43 -10.79
N ILE A 225 1.51 -30.42 -10.47
CA ILE A 225 2.00 -29.14 -9.93
C ILE A 225 2.82 -29.35 -8.63
N LEU A 226 2.41 -30.30 -7.77
CA LEU A 226 3.16 -30.59 -6.53
C LEU A 226 4.54 -31.21 -6.83
N LYS A 227 4.61 -32.13 -7.79
CA LYS A 227 5.90 -32.72 -8.23
C LYS A 227 6.81 -31.64 -8.83
N ASP A 228 6.25 -30.78 -9.66
CA ASP A 228 6.96 -29.65 -10.25
C ASP A 228 7.46 -28.66 -9.18
N ALA A 229 6.65 -28.39 -8.17
CA ALA A 229 7.01 -27.54 -7.04
C ALA A 229 8.21 -28.12 -6.25
N ASP A 230 8.16 -29.42 -5.92
CA ASP A 230 9.24 -30.09 -5.21
C ASP A 230 10.53 -30.10 -6.04
N GLN A 231 10.46 -30.37 -7.35
CA GLN A 231 11.62 -30.29 -8.24
C GLN A 231 12.20 -28.87 -8.32
N LEU A 232 11.34 -27.86 -8.44
CA LEU A 232 11.76 -26.48 -8.51
C LEU A 232 12.45 -26.02 -7.22
N LEU A 233 11.91 -26.39 -6.05
CA LEU A 233 12.52 -26.11 -4.75
C LEU A 233 13.89 -26.77 -4.62
N LEU A 234 14.02 -28.06 -4.97
CA LEU A 234 15.30 -28.77 -4.90
C LEU A 234 16.38 -28.13 -5.77
N ARG A 235 16.02 -27.72 -7.00
CA ARG A 235 16.96 -27.08 -7.93
C ARG A 235 17.35 -25.66 -7.53
N SER A 236 16.49 -24.94 -6.83
CA SER A 236 16.63 -23.51 -6.54
C SER A 236 17.05 -23.18 -5.11
N ALA A 237 17.03 -24.16 -4.18
CA ALA A 237 17.24 -23.94 -2.74
C ALA A 237 18.53 -23.16 -2.42
N ALA A 238 19.66 -23.54 -3.00
CA ALA A 238 20.95 -22.93 -2.68
C ALA A 238 21.05 -21.43 -3.06
N GLN A 239 20.24 -20.97 -4.00
CA GLN A 239 20.41 -19.66 -4.63
C GLN A 239 19.23 -18.70 -4.40
N TYR A 240 18.04 -19.26 -4.15
CA TYR A 240 16.79 -18.49 -4.09
C TYR A 240 16.09 -18.57 -2.73
N GLN A 241 16.61 -19.31 -1.76
CA GLN A 241 16.00 -19.54 -0.45
C GLN A 241 15.57 -18.23 0.27
N GLU A 242 16.36 -17.17 0.08
CA GLU A 242 16.08 -15.86 0.69
C GLU A 242 15.11 -14.99 -0.13
N THR A 243 14.70 -15.44 -1.32
CA THR A 243 13.76 -14.68 -2.15
C THR A 243 12.32 -14.83 -1.65
N GLU A 244 11.52 -13.80 -1.87
CA GLU A 244 10.11 -13.80 -1.52
C GLU A 244 9.35 -14.92 -2.23
N GLU A 245 9.61 -15.11 -3.52
CA GLU A 245 8.95 -16.12 -4.35
C GLU A 245 9.22 -17.55 -3.85
N TYR A 246 10.44 -17.82 -3.39
CA TYR A 246 10.79 -19.11 -2.79
C TYR A 246 10.06 -19.33 -1.46
N ARG A 247 10.09 -18.34 -0.57
CA ARG A 247 9.42 -18.40 0.74
C ARG A 247 7.91 -18.56 0.59
N LEU A 248 7.29 -17.88 -0.38
CA LEU A 248 5.87 -18.02 -0.67
C LEU A 248 5.51 -19.42 -1.17
N LEU A 249 6.35 -20.02 -2.02
CA LEU A 249 6.11 -21.39 -2.48
C LEU A 249 6.22 -22.37 -1.32
N VAL A 250 7.24 -22.27 -0.47
CA VAL A 250 7.40 -23.11 0.71
C VAL A 250 6.19 -22.97 1.63
N ARG A 251 5.79 -21.73 1.96
CA ARG A 251 4.60 -21.45 2.78
C ARG A 251 3.33 -22.07 2.19
N CYS A 252 3.11 -21.89 0.89
CA CYS A 252 1.96 -22.45 0.20
C CYS A 252 1.91 -23.99 0.32
N LEU A 253 3.05 -24.66 0.12
CA LEU A 253 3.16 -26.10 0.23
C LEU A 253 2.93 -26.58 1.67
N ASP A 254 3.51 -25.93 2.66
CA ASP A 254 3.35 -26.30 4.07
C ASP A 254 1.89 -26.13 4.54
N GLU A 255 1.22 -25.09 4.08
CA GLU A 255 -0.20 -24.84 4.40
C GLU A 255 -1.16 -25.78 3.64
N GLN A 256 -0.87 -26.12 2.38
CA GLN A 256 -1.79 -26.84 1.50
C GLN A 256 -1.54 -28.35 1.43
N THR A 257 -0.39 -28.83 1.91
CA THR A 257 0.03 -30.22 1.73
C THR A 257 0.47 -30.90 3.04
N ILE A 258 0.60 -32.20 2.98
CA ILE A 258 1.21 -33.03 4.04
C ILE A 258 2.33 -33.84 3.38
N ALA A 259 3.49 -33.84 4.02
CA ALA A 259 4.61 -34.68 3.60
C ALA A 259 4.30 -36.15 3.99
N GLY A 260 4.51 -37.08 3.06
CA GLY A 260 4.34 -38.50 3.24
C GLY A 260 5.52 -39.33 2.73
N SER A 261 5.55 -40.63 2.99
CA SER A 261 6.62 -41.52 2.54
C SER A 261 6.78 -41.64 1.01
N GLY A 262 5.74 -41.23 0.25
CA GLY A 262 5.71 -41.26 -1.21
C GLY A 262 5.77 -39.86 -1.86
N GLY A 263 6.10 -38.81 -1.11
CA GLY A 263 6.06 -37.43 -1.58
C GLY A 263 4.98 -36.59 -0.89
N ARG A 264 4.81 -35.34 -1.33
CA ARG A 264 3.75 -34.45 -0.81
C ARG A 264 2.39 -34.83 -1.36
N ARG A 265 1.36 -34.82 -0.51
CA ARG A 265 -0.03 -34.93 -0.92
C ARG A 265 -0.84 -33.72 -0.43
N LEU A 266 -1.90 -33.41 -1.12
CA LEU A 266 -2.85 -32.39 -0.70
C LEU A 266 -3.57 -32.77 0.59
N ARG A 267 -3.79 -31.81 1.48
CA ARG A 267 -4.66 -31.96 2.65
C ARG A 267 -6.09 -32.22 2.22
N LYS A 268 -6.75 -33.19 2.83
CA LYS A 268 -8.16 -33.50 2.60
C LYS A 268 -9.05 -32.61 3.48
N LYS A 269 -10.34 -32.51 3.13
CA LYS A 269 -11.34 -31.83 3.96
C LYS A 269 -11.45 -32.55 5.31
N GLY A 270 -11.25 -31.83 6.42
CA GLY A 270 -11.24 -32.39 7.78
C GLY A 270 -9.86 -32.70 8.35
N GLU A 271 -8.81 -32.72 7.56
CA GLU A 271 -7.43 -32.57 8.06
C GLU A 271 -7.21 -31.12 8.44
N GLU A 272 -6.31 -30.84 9.40
CA GLU A 272 -6.12 -29.47 9.92
C GLU A 272 -6.25 -28.43 8.82
N SER A 273 -7.35 -27.67 8.90
CA SER A 273 -7.65 -26.65 7.88
C SER A 273 -6.58 -25.58 7.91
N PRO A 274 -6.22 -25.01 6.76
CA PRO A 274 -5.44 -23.80 6.72
C PRO A 274 -6.03 -22.79 7.69
N SER A 275 -5.20 -22.21 8.55
CA SER A 275 -5.65 -21.19 9.49
C SER A 275 -6.22 -19.99 8.73
N THR A 276 -6.97 -19.14 9.40
CA THR A 276 -7.43 -17.85 8.83
C THR A 276 -6.27 -16.98 8.30
N THR A 277 -5.05 -17.26 8.76
CA THR A 277 -3.81 -16.64 8.31
C THR A 277 -3.18 -17.29 7.08
N SER A 278 -3.77 -18.37 6.52
CA SER A 278 -3.19 -19.05 5.36
C SER A 278 -3.14 -18.14 4.14
N LEU A 279 -2.16 -18.40 3.27
CA LEU A 279 -1.92 -17.64 2.05
C LEU A 279 -3.15 -17.65 1.15
N GLN A 280 -3.75 -16.49 0.92
CA GLN A 280 -4.91 -16.31 0.06
C GLN A 280 -4.50 -16.04 -1.40
N ASN A 281 -3.48 -15.22 -1.58
CA ASN A 281 -2.96 -14.87 -2.90
C ASN A 281 -1.49 -14.43 -2.78
N PRO A 282 -0.58 -14.96 -3.62
CA PRO A 282 0.84 -14.57 -3.56
C PRO A 282 1.10 -13.13 -4.03
N THR A 283 0.09 -12.39 -4.51
CA THR A 283 0.22 -10.96 -4.85
C THR A 283 0.14 -10.09 -3.60
N ASP A 284 -0.64 -10.53 -2.62
CA ASP A 284 -0.75 -9.89 -1.31
C ASP A 284 -0.70 -11.00 -0.25
N PRO A 285 0.51 -11.39 0.18
CA PRO A 285 0.70 -12.54 1.08
C PRO A 285 0.28 -12.27 2.52
N ASP A 286 0.04 -11.01 2.88
CA ASP A 286 -0.35 -10.58 4.22
C ASP A 286 -1.88 -10.49 4.39
N ALA A 287 -2.64 -10.45 3.29
CA ALA A 287 -4.09 -10.47 3.32
C ALA A 287 -4.60 -11.77 3.97
N THR A 288 -5.48 -11.63 4.95
CA THR A 288 -6.05 -12.76 5.72
C THR A 288 -7.52 -12.95 5.42
N TYR A 289 -8.04 -14.15 5.72
CA TYR A 289 -9.44 -14.49 5.55
C TYR A 289 -10.21 -14.32 6.84
N CYS A 290 -11.36 -13.67 6.78
CA CYS A 290 -12.32 -13.56 7.89
C CYS A 290 -13.75 -13.69 7.36
N ALA A 291 -14.58 -14.45 8.07
CA ALA A 291 -16.03 -14.48 7.82
C ALA A 291 -16.73 -13.59 8.85
N LYS A 292 -17.43 -12.55 8.40
CA LYS A 292 -18.19 -11.64 9.28
C LYS A 292 -19.58 -11.39 8.69
N ALA A 293 -20.61 -11.51 9.52
CA ALA A 293 -22.01 -11.29 9.12
C ALA A 293 -22.46 -12.12 7.88
N GLY A 294 -21.96 -13.34 7.74
CA GLY A 294 -22.30 -14.24 6.62
C GLY A 294 -21.61 -13.91 5.30
N LYS A 295 -20.64 -12.99 5.31
CA LYS A 295 -19.81 -12.64 4.15
C LYS A 295 -18.35 -13.02 4.40
N ASP A 296 -17.70 -13.44 3.33
CA ASP A 296 -16.27 -13.74 3.30
C ASP A 296 -15.48 -12.46 2.98
N HIS A 297 -14.52 -12.10 3.80
CA HIS A 297 -13.62 -10.98 3.60
C HIS A 297 -12.19 -11.48 3.48
N ILE A 298 -11.48 -11.05 2.43
CA ILE A 298 -10.04 -11.29 2.27
C ILE A 298 -9.35 -9.91 2.28
N GLY A 299 -8.52 -9.67 3.28
CA GLY A 299 -7.83 -8.39 3.40
C GLY A 299 -7.47 -8.05 4.84
N TYR A 300 -7.89 -6.87 5.27
CA TYR A 300 -7.43 -6.21 6.47
C TYR A 300 -8.58 -5.61 7.26
N ALA A 301 -8.30 -5.18 8.49
CA ALA A 301 -9.21 -4.38 9.30
C ALA A 301 -8.55 -3.04 9.60
N ALA A 302 -9.29 -1.96 9.44
CA ALA A 302 -8.91 -0.65 9.95
C ALA A 302 -9.79 -0.33 11.14
N ASN A 303 -9.18 0.05 12.24
CA ASN A 303 -9.86 0.58 13.40
C ASN A 303 -9.65 2.08 13.45
N VAL A 304 -10.71 2.84 13.64
CA VAL A 304 -10.71 4.29 13.58
C VAL A 304 -11.20 4.84 14.91
N VAL A 305 -10.44 5.75 15.51
CA VAL A 305 -10.78 6.43 16.75
C VAL A 305 -11.22 7.83 16.43
N GLU A 306 -12.43 8.16 16.80
CA GLU A 306 -13.07 9.44 16.56
C GLU A 306 -13.33 10.18 17.88
N SER A 307 -12.97 11.46 17.95
CA SER A 307 -13.40 12.36 19.02
C SER A 307 -14.68 13.06 18.59
N VAL A 308 -15.71 13.02 19.44
CA VAL A 308 -17.06 13.50 19.11
C VAL A 308 -17.54 14.47 20.17
N ASP A 309 -18.09 15.60 19.75
CA ASP A 309 -18.86 16.50 20.61
C ASP A 309 -20.03 17.16 19.86
N SER A 310 -20.69 18.18 20.47
CA SER A 310 -21.81 18.88 19.85
C SER A 310 -21.44 19.70 18.61
N SER A 311 -20.16 20.02 18.43
CA SER A 311 -19.64 20.80 17.30
C SER A 311 -19.33 19.92 16.08
N GLY A 312 -19.20 18.60 16.29
CA GLY A 312 -18.89 17.65 15.22
C GLY A 312 -18.01 16.51 15.69
N SER A 313 -17.35 15.87 14.73
CA SER A 313 -16.41 14.77 15.00
C SER A 313 -15.17 14.87 14.13
N VAL A 314 -14.06 14.32 14.63
CA VAL A 314 -12.80 14.19 13.88
C VAL A 314 -12.12 12.89 14.24
N ILE A 315 -11.59 12.20 13.22
CA ILE A 315 -10.76 11.03 13.42
C ILE A 315 -9.43 11.50 14.02
N THR A 316 -9.10 11.03 15.22
CA THR A 316 -7.91 11.43 15.95
C THR A 316 -6.82 10.39 15.89
N ASP A 317 -7.18 9.14 15.60
CA ASP A 317 -6.24 8.03 15.47
C ASP A 317 -6.82 6.92 14.61
N TYR A 318 -5.97 6.07 14.06
CA TYR A 318 -6.36 4.86 13.34
C TYR A 318 -5.28 3.80 13.44
N GLN A 319 -5.68 2.54 13.35
CA GLN A 319 -4.77 1.41 13.28
C GLN A 319 -5.21 0.48 12.16
N TYR A 320 -4.24 -0.11 11.48
CA TYR A 320 -4.44 -0.99 10.36
C TYR A 320 -3.78 -2.34 10.63
N GLU A 321 -4.59 -3.41 10.60
CA GLU A 321 -4.15 -4.75 10.95
C GLU A 321 -4.78 -5.82 10.04
N LYS A 322 -4.31 -7.05 10.17
CA LYS A 322 -4.94 -8.20 9.53
C LYS A 322 -6.39 -8.35 9.99
N ASN A 323 -7.31 -8.74 9.09
CA ASN A 323 -8.75 -8.80 9.39
C ASN A 323 -9.16 -9.85 10.44
N ILE A 324 -8.23 -10.68 10.89
CA ILE A 324 -8.38 -11.60 12.02
C ILE A 324 -8.06 -10.96 13.37
N PHE A 325 -7.59 -9.72 13.38
CA PHE A 325 -7.31 -8.98 14.60
C PHE A 325 -8.63 -8.59 15.27
N SER A 326 -8.77 -8.89 16.55
CA SER A 326 -10.02 -8.63 17.28
C SER A 326 -10.09 -7.19 17.78
N ASP A 327 -11.29 -6.59 17.71
CA ASP A 327 -11.55 -5.23 18.15
C ASP A 327 -11.00 -4.89 19.56
N PRO A 328 -11.09 -5.78 20.59
CA PRO A 328 -10.50 -5.49 21.90
C PRO A 328 -8.96 -5.38 21.95
N ARG A 329 -8.27 -5.80 20.90
CA ARG A 329 -6.79 -5.72 20.82
C ARG A 329 -6.30 -4.42 20.23
N PHE A 330 -7.20 -3.58 19.68
CA PHE A 330 -6.89 -2.23 19.21
C PHE A 330 -6.86 -1.22 20.36
N LEU A 331 -7.25 -1.60 21.55
CA LEU A 331 -7.18 -0.81 22.78
C LEU A 331 -5.85 -1.06 23.49
#